data_72093b4b03f82663e5a2366f8308c5a0
#
_entry.id   72093b4b03f82663e5a2366f8308c5a0
#
_cell.length_a   1.000
_cell.length_b   1.000
_cell.length_c   1.000
_cell.angle_alpha   90.00
_cell.angle_beta   90.00
_cell.angle_gamma   90.00
#
_symmetry.space_group_name_H-M   'P 1'
#
loop_
_entity.id
_entity.type
_entity.pdbx_description
1 polymer ?
#
loop_
_entity_poly.entity_id
_entity_poly.type
_entity_poly.pdbx_seq_one_letter_code
_entity_poly.pdbx_strand_id
1 'polypeptide(L)'
;MMLKYLVLFIVLSISVHAQNYPQFNATVYDSSGTGYYFLVPIKMGPQGANFNPYHMILDSVGNVVYYKEFVSGLNTGDFKLLSNGLMTYTYLNKYYLMDSSFTILDSVNCKNGIQHDGHDMQITANGEYLLMGSENVVMDLSSYYLFNNNGSPGSSTASVKAVVVQIQDVNKNVIFEWHSKDY
;
A
#
# COMPACT_ATOMS: atom_id res chain seq x y z
N MET A 1 -38.88 42.45 -47.43
CA MET A 1 -37.90 41.37 -47.34
C MET A 1 -37.45 41.27 -45.87
N MET A 2 -38.06 40.35 -45.10
CA MET A 2 -37.78 40.22 -43.66
C MET A 2 -36.60 39.26 -43.46
N LEU A 3 -35.51 39.77 -42.90
CA LEU A 3 -34.33 38.99 -42.54
C LEU A 3 -34.63 38.23 -41.23
N LYS A 4 -34.77 36.89 -41.35
CA LYS A 4 -34.92 36.02 -40.18
C LYS A 4 -33.53 35.75 -39.56
N TYR A 5 -33.26 36.25 -38.38
CA TYR A 5 -32.06 35.91 -37.59
C TYR A 5 -32.24 34.52 -37.01
N LEU A 6 -31.37 33.58 -37.37
CA LEU A 6 -31.25 32.27 -36.74
C LEU A 6 -30.29 32.41 -35.55
N VAL A 7 -30.82 32.34 -34.32
CA VAL A 7 -29.98 32.31 -33.11
C VAL A 7 -29.60 30.87 -32.86
N LEU A 8 -28.32 30.53 -33.07
CA LEU A 8 -27.76 29.23 -32.79
C LEU A 8 -27.37 29.18 -31.30
N PHE A 9 -28.14 28.44 -30.49
CA PHE A 9 -27.75 28.14 -29.11
C PHE A 9 -26.71 27.01 -29.10
N ILE A 10 -25.44 27.33 -28.86
CA ILE A 10 -24.40 26.32 -28.55
C ILE A 10 -24.55 25.96 -27.11
N VAL A 11 -25.12 24.80 -26.82
CA VAL A 11 -25.08 24.18 -25.45
C VAL A 11 -23.71 23.58 -25.27
N LEU A 12 -22.81 24.27 -24.54
CA LEU A 12 -21.59 23.65 -24.04
C LEU A 12 -21.99 22.69 -22.92
N SER A 13 -21.97 21.39 -23.21
CA SER A 13 -22.05 20.37 -22.17
C SER A 13 -20.71 20.34 -21.42
N ILE A 14 -20.66 20.98 -20.26
CA ILE A 14 -19.57 20.83 -19.30
C ILE A 14 -19.78 19.45 -18.67
N SER A 15 -18.97 18.48 -19.07
CA SER A 15 -18.91 17.19 -18.36
C SER A 15 -18.24 17.42 -17.00
N VAL A 16 -19.05 17.62 -15.96
CA VAL A 16 -18.56 17.57 -14.58
C VAL A 16 -18.23 16.11 -14.29
N HIS A 17 -16.96 15.74 -14.38
CA HIS A 17 -16.52 14.46 -13.87
C HIS A 17 -16.64 14.53 -12.36
N ALA A 18 -17.60 13.80 -11.78
CA ALA A 18 -17.69 13.64 -10.34
C ALA A 18 -16.36 13.03 -9.84
N GLN A 19 -15.69 13.71 -8.91
CA GLN A 19 -14.47 13.22 -8.29
C GLN A 19 -14.84 11.96 -7.49
N ASN A 20 -14.25 10.84 -7.82
CA ASN A 20 -14.63 9.52 -7.31
C ASN A 20 -13.65 9.03 -6.24
N TYR A 21 -13.20 9.94 -5.37
CA TYR A 21 -12.34 9.63 -4.22
C TYR A 21 -12.92 10.24 -2.94
N PRO A 22 -12.51 9.75 -1.73
CA PRO A 22 -12.99 10.26 -0.47
C PRO A 22 -12.73 11.76 -0.33
N GLN A 23 -13.77 12.51 0.06
CA GLN A 23 -13.62 13.94 0.31
C GLN A 23 -12.76 14.16 1.55
N PHE A 24 -11.82 15.10 1.48
CA PHE A 24 -10.96 15.51 2.59
C PHE A 24 -10.67 17.01 2.52
N ASN A 25 -10.18 17.55 3.63
CA ASN A 25 -9.70 18.92 3.69
C ASN A 25 -8.17 18.89 3.90
N ALA A 26 -7.44 19.59 3.06
CA ALA A 26 -6.02 19.82 3.25
C ALA A 26 -5.83 21.18 3.93
N THR A 27 -5.04 21.21 5.01
CA THR A 27 -4.63 22.45 5.67
C THR A 27 -3.12 22.55 5.64
N VAL A 28 -2.62 23.62 5.03
CA VAL A 28 -1.17 23.89 4.93
C VAL A 28 -0.82 24.92 6.00
N TYR A 29 0.04 24.54 6.95
CA TYR A 29 0.43 25.41 8.08
C TYR A 29 1.71 26.20 7.83
N ASP A 30 2.51 25.82 6.85
CA ASP A 30 3.77 26.48 6.50
C ASP A 30 4.00 26.42 4.98
N SER A 31 5.00 27.19 4.49
CA SER A 31 5.44 27.04 3.10
C SER A 31 5.94 25.61 2.90
N SER A 32 5.05 24.76 2.40
CA SER A 32 5.34 23.36 2.13
C SER A 32 6.52 23.24 1.17
N GLY A 33 7.45 22.37 1.49
CA GLY A 33 8.51 22.01 0.56
C GLY A 33 7.93 21.54 -0.79
N THR A 34 8.74 21.52 -1.81
CA THR A 34 8.38 20.89 -3.10
C THR A 34 8.33 19.37 -2.92
N GLY A 35 7.28 18.71 -3.35
CA GLY A 35 7.16 17.25 -3.25
C GLY A 35 5.75 16.73 -3.36
N TYR A 36 5.61 15.42 -3.17
CA TYR A 36 4.34 14.72 -3.25
C TYR A 36 4.13 13.88 -2.00
N TYR A 37 2.87 13.77 -1.58
CA TYR A 37 2.44 12.91 -0.47
C TYR A 37 1.74 11.68 -1.05
N PHE A 38 2.26 10.50 -0.70
CA PHE A 38 1.67 9.20 -1.04
C PHE A 38 0.78 8.75 0.10
N LEU A 39 -0.49 8.53 -0.18
CA LEU A 39 -1.50 8.21 0.83
C LEU A 39 -2.25 6.94 0.45
N VAL A 40 -2.63 6.18 1.47
CA VAL A 40 -3.52 5.02 1.34
C VAL A 40 -4.70 5.20 2.29
N PRO A 41 -5.74 5.97 1.92
CA PRO A 41 -6.97 6.03 2.69
C PRO A 41 -7.64 4.67 2.73
N ILE A 42 -7.83 4.15 3.95
CA ILE A 42 -8.50 2.87 4.21
C ILE A 42 -9.56 3.05 5.29
N LYS A 43 -10.61 2.22 5.25
CA LYS A 43 -11.58 2.17 6.33
C LYS A 43 -10.97 1.49 7.55
N MET A 44 -10.98 2.17 8.69
CA MET A 44 -10.55 1.60 9.96
C MET A 44 -11.73 1.46 10.93
N GLY A 45 -11.95 0.24 11.40
CA GLY A 45 -12.97 -0.08 12.40
C GLY A 45 -14.42 0.05 11.89
N PRO A 46 -15.40 -0.34 12.74
CA PRO A 46 -16.82 -0.37 12.36
C PRO A 46 -17.42 1.02 12.16
N GLN A 47 -16.84 2.06 12.77
CA GLN A 47 -17.27 3.46 12.67
C GLN A 47 -16.59 4.23 11.51
N GLY A 48 -15.69 3.59 10.78
CA GLY A 48 -14.96 4.22 9.67
C GLY A 48 -15.90 4.61 8.52
N ALA A 49 -15.51 5.63 7.75
CA ALA A 49 -16.22 6.02 6.55
C ALA A 49 -16.41 4.84 5.58
N ASN A 50 -17.58 4.78 4.94
CA ASN A 50 -17.91 3.68 4.06
C ASN A 50 -17.42 3.97 2.63
N PHE A 51 -16.12 3.82 2.42
CA PHE A 51 -15.50 3.95 1.09
C PHE A 51 -14.55 2.78 0.84
N ASN A 52 -14.24 2.54 -0.42
CA ASN A 52 -13.23 1.58 -0.84
C ASN A 52 -11.81 2.10 -0.51
N PRO A 53 -10.81 1.23 -0.36
CA PRO A 53 -9.42 1.69 -0.24
C PRO A 53 -8.96 2.43 -1.51
N TYR A 54 -8.14 3.46 -1.32
CA TYR A 54 -7.57 4.25 -2.42
C TYR A 54 -6.05 4.33 -2.29
N HIS A 55 -5.38 4.45 -3.43
CA HIS A 55 -4.06 5.06 -3.49
C HIS A 55 -4.21 6.49 -4.01
N MET A 56 -3.57 7.43 -3.36
CA MET A 56 -3.64 8.84 -3.75
C MET A 56 -2.24 9.46 -3.72
N ILE A 57 -2.01 10.36 -4.66
CA ILE A 57 -0.85 11.24 -4.63
C ILE A 57 -1.37 12.67 -4.57
N LEU A 58 -0.92 13.42 -3.59
CA LEU A 58 -1.21 14.83 -3.47
C LEU A 58 0.06 15.65 -3.75
N ASP A 59 -0.12 16.85 -4.30
CA ASP A 59 0.97 17.82 -4.37
C ASP A 59 1.21 18.48 -3.01
N SER A 60 2.18 19.38 -2.94
CA SER A 60 2.60 20.05 -1.71
C SER A 60 1.53 20.98 -1.10
N VAL A 61 0.49 21.33 -1.85
CA VAL A 61 -0.62 22.17 -1.37
C VAL A 61 -1.93 21.38 -1.19
N GLY A 62 -1.87 20.05 -1.37
CA GLY A 62 -2.98 19.15 -1.10
C GLY A 62 -3.92 18.88 -2.29
N ASN A 63 -3.56 19.31 -3.52
CA ASN A 63 -4.34 18.92 -4.68
C ASN A 63 -4.08 17.46 -5.06
N VAL A 64 -5.14 16.75 -5.47
CA VAL A 64 -5.03 15.37 -5.93
C VAL A 64 -4.40 15.32 -7.33
N VAL A 65 -3.23 14.70 -7.43
CA VAL A 65 -2.49 14.50 -8.68
C VAL A 65 -2.80 13.15 -9.30
N TYR A 66 -3.02 12.15 -8.46
CA TYR A 66 -3.36 10.79 -8.85
C TYR A 66 -4.26 10.15 -7.82
N TYR A 67 -5.17 9.31 -8.28
CA TYR A 67 -5.91 8.38 -7.41
C TYR A 67 -6.27 7.10 -8.14
N LYS A 68 -6.38 6.02 -7.39
CA LYS A 68 -6.86 4.72 -7.85
C LYS A 68 -7.67 4.06 -6.76
N GLU A 69 -8.87 3.63 -7.09
CA GLU A 69 -9.76 2.88 -6.22
C GLU A 69 -9.45 1.38 -6.25
N PHE A 70 -9.54 0.72 -5.10
CA PHE A 70 -9.40 -0.72 -4.94
C PHE A 70 -10.69 -1.32 -4.39
N VAL A 71 -10.89 -2.62 -4.62
CA VAL A 71 -12.10 -3.32 -4.16
C VAL A 71 -12.13 -3.37 -2.64
N SER A 72 -13.29 -3.07 -2.05
CA SER A 72 -13.52 -3.13 -0.61
C SER A 72 -13.26 -4.52 -0.04
N GLY A 73 -12.69 -4.58 1.17
CA GLY A 73 -12.37 -5.82 1.85
C GLY A 73 -11.06 -6.49 1.42
N LEU A 74 -10.35 -5.93 0.44
CA LEU A 74 -9.02 -6.38 0.05
C LEU A 74 -7.96 -5.43 0.60
N ASN A 75 -6.91 -6.00 1.21
CA ASN A 75 -5.82 -5.21 1.76
C ASN A 75 -4.99 -4.60 0.63
N THR A 76 -4.73 -3.32 0.76
CA THR A 76 -3.76 -2.57 -0.02
C THR A 76 -2.99 -1.64 0.90
N GLY A 77 -1.74 -1.32 0.57
CA GLY A 77 -0.91 -0.47 1.42
C GLY A 77 0.45 -0.21 0.83
N ASP A 78 1.35 0.33 1.64
CA ASP A 78 2.76 0.61 1.31
C ASP A 78 2.94 1.26 -0.08
N PHE A 79 2.09 2.24 -0.37
CA PHE A 79 2.17 3.00 -1.62
C PHE A 79 3.23 4.08 -1.48
N LYS A 80 4.33 3.93 -2.21
CA LYS A 80 5.48 4.83 -2.10
C LYS A 80 6.31 4.88 -3.38
N LEU A 81 7.18 5.91 -3.45
CA LEU A 81 8.23 6.03 -4.45
C LEU A 81 9.52 5.38 -3.90
N LEU A 82 10.12 4.51 -4.69
CA LEU A 82 11.41 3.87 -4.39
C LEU A 82 12.58 4.73 -4.89
N SER A 83 13.78 4.47 -4.36
CA SER A 83 15.00 5.21 -4.71
C SER A 83 15.40 5.11 -6.19
N ASN A 84 14.94 4.06 -6.87
CA ASN A 84 15.18 3.86 -8.32
C ASN A 84 14.14 4.56 -9.22
N GLY A 85 13.22 5.35 -8.65
CA GLY A 85 12.19 6.09 -9.37
C GLY A 85 10.93 5.28 -9.71
N LEU A 86 10.87 3.99 -9.37
CA LEU A 86 9.64 3.21 -9.46
C LEU A 86 8.73 3.47 -8.27
N MET A 87 7.43 3.38 -8.48
CA MET A 87 6.45 3.34 -7.39
C MET A 87 6.11 1.90 -7.06
N THR A 88 5.80 1.63 -5.79
CA THR A 88 5.37 0.32 -5.34
C THR A 88 4.16 0.42 -4.45
N TYR A 89 3.37 -0.66 -4.41
CA TYR A 89 2.27 -0.85 -3.49
C TYR A 89 1.98 -2.33 -3.28
N THR A 90 1.40 -2.67 -2.13
CA THR A 90 0.90 -4.03 -1.87
C THR A 90 -0.58 -4.16 -2.21
N TYR A 91 -0.96 -5.28 -2.85
CA TYR A 91 -2.34 -5.66 -3.12
C TYR A 91 -2.43 -7.16 -3.38
N LEU A 92 -3.45 -7.85 -2.85
CA LEU A 92 -3.65 -9.29 -3.04
C LEU A 92 -2.40 -10.14 -2.75
N ASN A 93 -1.75 -9.87 -1.62
CA ASN A 93 -0.55 -10.60 -1.15
C ASN A 93 0.66 -10.52 -2.10
N LYS A 94 0.79 -9.41 -2.83
CA LYS A 94 1.93 -9.11 -3.70
C LYS A 94 2.30 -7.65 -3.61
N TYR A 95 3.55 -7.33 -3.87
CA TYR A 95 3.94 -6.01 -4.29
C TYR A 95 3.85 -5.87 -5.80
N TYR A 96 3.37 -4.74 -6.25
CA TYR A 96 3.36 -4.31 -7.65
C TYR A 96 4.34 -3.17 -7.82
N LEU A 97 5.07 -3.20 -8.93
CA LEU A 97 5.96 -2.12 -9.35
C LEU A 97 5.35 -1.38 -10.52
N MET A 98 5.46 -0.07 -10.49
CA MET A 98 4.78 0.82 -11.42
C MET A 98 5.72 1.96 -11.81
N ASP A 99 5.68 2.39 -13.05
CA ASP A 99 6.45 3.53 -13.53
C ASP A 99 5.73 4.87 -13.30
N SER A 100 6.38 5.96 -13.70
CA SER A 100 5.82 7.32 -13.58
C SER A 100 4.58 7.58 -14.46
N SER A 101 4.27 6.70 -15.40
CA SER A 101 3.03 6.73 -16.19
C SER A 101 1.89 5.93 -15.54
N PHE A 102 2.14 5.40 -14.31
CA PHE A 102 1.23 4.52 -13.57
C PHE A 102 0.97 3.18 -14.24
N THR A 103 1.87 2.74 -15.13
CA THR A 103 1.82 1.43 -15.75
C THR A 103 2.48 0.40 -14.84
N ILE A 104 1.79 -0.72 -14.58
CA ILE A 104 2.35 -1.83 -13.82
C ILE A 104 3.38 -2.53 -14.70
N LEU A 105 4.62 -2.57 -14.22
CA LEU A 105 5.75 -3.21 -14.90
C LEU A 105 5.98 -4.64 -14.42
N ASP A 106 5.78 -4.90 -13.11
CA ASP A 106 6.10 -6.18 -12.50
C ASP A 106 5.32 -6.39 -11.20
N SER A 107 5.40 -7.60 -10.65
CA SER A 107 4.92 -7.92 -9.31
C SER A 107 5.80 -8.96 -8.64
N VAL A 108 5.98 -8.86 -7.33
CA VAL A 108 6.80 -9.76 -6.52
C VAL A 108 6.08 -10.14 -5.23
N ASN A 109 6.32 -11.36 -4.74
CA ASN A 109 5.83 -11.84 -3.44
C ASN A 109 6.84 -12.80 -2.82
N CYS A 110 6.73 -13.04 -1.53
CA CYS A 110 7.54 -14.05 -0.84
C CYS A 110 7.36 -15.42 -1.48
N LYS A 111 8.41 -16.22 -1.43
CA LYS A 111 8.50 -17.60 -1.92
C LYS A 111 8.56 -18.60 -0.75
N ASN A 112 8.79 -19.87 -1.06
CA ASN A 112 9.04 -20.94 -0.09
C ASN A 112 7.91 -21.14 0.93
N GLY A 113 6.65 -20.81 0.56
CA GLY A 113 5.50 -20.91 1.48
C GLY A 113 5.41 -19.80 2.52
N ILE A 114 6.29 -18.80 2.47
CA ILE A 114 6.26 -17.65 3.37
C ILE A 114 5.05 -16.77 3.03
N GLN A 115 4.26 -16.47 4.05
CA GLN A 115 3.13 -15.54 3.92
C GLN A 115 3.67 -14.12 3.68
N HIS A 116 3.20 -13.49 2.63
CA HIS A 116 3.55 -12.11 2.31
C HIS A 116 3.14 -11.15 3.44
N ASP A 117 4.04 -10.24 3.80
CA ASP A 117 3.77 -9.10 4.67
C ASP A 117 3.84 -7.81 3.83
N GLY A 118 2.78 -7.04 3.87
CA GLY A 118 2.60 -5.86 3.01
C GLY A 118 3.04 -4.55 3.66
N HIS A 119 3.87 -4.57 4.72
CA HIS A 119 4.26 -3.35 5.43
C HIS A 119 5.46 -2.63 4.80
N ASP A 120 6.40 -3.37 4.22
CA ASP A 120 7.55 -2.76 3.55
C ASP A 120 8.17 -3.67 2.49
N MET A 121 8.60 -3.08 1.39
CA MET A 121 9.42 -3.68 0.35
C MET A 121 10.42 -2.65 -0.15
N GLN A 122 11.65 -3.09 -0.40
CA GLN A 122 12.71 -2.26 -0.96
C GLN A 122 13.32 -2.94 -2.19
N ILE A 123 13.94 -2.13 -3.05
CA ILE A 123 14.81 -2.63 -4.12
C ILE A 123 16.22 -2.18 -3.78
N THR A 124 17.16 -3.14 -3.72
CA THR A 124 18.57 -2.86 -3.47
C THR A 124 19.22 -2.16 -4.67
N ALA A 125 20.41 -1.61 -4.47
CA ALA A 125 21.18 -1.00 -5.56
C ALA A 125 21.50 -2.01 -6.70
N ASN A 126 21.49 -3.31 -6.41
CA ASN A 126 21.70 -4.39 -7.39
C ASN A 126 20.39 -4.79 -8.12
N GLY A 127 19.26 -4.17 -7.80
CA GLY A 127 17.95 -4.51 -8.34
C GLY A 127 17.28 -5.72 -7.66
N GLU A 128 17.78 -6.18 -6.52
CA GLU A 128 17.22 -7.28 -5.75
C GLU A 128 16.01 -6.81 -4.94
N TYR A 129 15.03 -7.69 -4.75
CA TYR A 129 13.84 -7.41 -3.94
C TYR A 129 14.08 -7.82 -2.49
N LEU A 130 14.06 -6.86 -1.57
CA LEU A 130 14.04 -7.11 -0.13
C LEU A 130 12.60 -7.11 0.35
N LEU A 131 12.13 -8.26 0.84
CA LEU A 131 10.73 -8.51 1.21
C LEU A 131 10.61 -8.89 2.67
N MET A 132 9.52 -8.46 3.28
CA MET A 132 9.07 -8.98 4.57
C MET A 132 8.00 -10.04 4.37
N GLY A 133 8.07 -11.06 5.21
CA GLY A 133 7.07 -12.12 5.26
C GLY A 133 6.89 -12.66 6.67
N SER A 134 6.02 -13.64 6.81
CA SER A 134 5.78 -14.31 8.09
C SER A 134 5.43 -15.78 7.88
N GLU A 135 5.68 -16.57 8.93
CA GLU A 135 5.24 -17.96 9.04
C GLU A 135 4.65 -18.21 10.41
N ASN A 136 3.71 -19.14 10.49
CA ASN A 136 3.17 -19.57 11.77
C ASN A 136 3.94 -20.80 12.25
N VAL A 137 4.50 -20.71 13.45
CA VAL A 137 5.25 -21.78 14.10
C VAL A 137 4.65 -22.13 15.46
N VAL A 138 4.73 -23.37 15.87
CA VAL A 138 4.36 -23.78 17.23
C VAL A 138 5.62 -23.78 18.08
N MET A 139 5.60 -23.02 19.20
CA MET A 139 6.71 -22.88 20.11
C MET A 139 6.27 -23.16 21.55
N ASP A 140 7.19 -23.71 22.35
CA ASP A 140 6.98 -23.82 23.78
C ASP A 140 7.37 -22.50 24.49
N LEU A 141 6.36 -21.77 24.94
CA LEU A 141 6.51 -20.53 25.70
C LEU A 141 6.21 -20.72 27.20
N SER A 142 6.18 -21.96 27.74
CA SER A 142 5.83 -22.22 29.13
C SER A 142 6.84 -21.64 30.13
N SER A 143 8.08 -21.37 29.70
CA SER A 143 9.10 -20.69 30.53
C SER A 143 9.01 -19.17 30.52
N TYR A 144 8.15 -18.58 29.65
CA TYR A 144 7.97 -17.13 29.54
C TYR A 144 6.66 -16.72 30.22
N TYR A 145 6.72 -15.63 30.98
CA TYR A 145 5.53 -15.06 31.64
C TYR A 145 4.93 -13.95 30.78
N LEU A 146 3.65 -14.06 30.50
CA LEU A 146 2.94 -13.11 29.65
C LEU A 146 2.56 -11.86 30.48
N PHE A 147 3.05 -10.70 30.08
CA PHE A 147 2.79 -9.42 30.75
C PHE A 147 1.29 -9.12 30.92
N ASN A 148 0.48 -9.41 29.91
CA ASN A 148 -0.96 -9.12 29.88
C ASN A 148 -1.83 -10.24 30.50
N ASN A 149 -1.24 -11.31 31.07
CA ASN A 149 -1.97 -12.47 31.61
C ASN A 149 -1.66 -12.68 33.11
N ASN A 150 -1.61 -11.58 33.88
CA ASN A 150 -1.38 -11.58 35.33
C ASN A 150 -0.13 -12.41 35.77
N GLY A 151 0.90 -12.46 34.93
CA GLY A 151 2.09 -13.23 35.19
C GLY A 151 1.92 -14.76 35.04
N SER A 152 0.89 -15.20 34.35
CA SER A 152 0.75 -16.63 34.01
C SER A 152 1.79 -17.05 32.96
N PRO A 153 2.30 -18.30 33.03
CA PRO A 153 3.22 -18.82 32.03
C PRO A 153 2.53 -18.92 30.64
N GLY A 154 3.32 -18.82 29.58
CA GLY A 154 2.86 -19.05 28.23
C GLY A 154 2.44 -20.50 27.99
N SER A 155 1.85 -20.77 26.84
CA SER A 155 1.47 -22.13 26.41
C SER A 155 2.70 -22.92 25.96
N SER A 156 2.75 -24.21 26.27
CA SER A 156 3.76 -25.13 25.69
C SER A 156 3.53 -25.42 24.19
N THR A 157 2.40 -25.00 23.65
CA THR A 157 2.03 -25.15 22.22
C THR A 157 1.51 -23.84 21.66
N ALA A 158 2.20 -22.73 21.95
CA ALA A 158 1.81 -21.42 21.48
C ALA A 158 1.96 -21.32 19.96
N SER A 159 0.93 -20.81 19.29
CA SER A 159 1.06 -20.41 17.87
C SER A 159 1.71 -19.03 17.81
N VAL A 160 2.90 -18.97 17.27
CA VAL A 160 3.70 -17.73 17.14
C VAL A 160 3.81 -17.36 15.67
N LYS A 161 3.56 -16.10 15.36
CA LYS A 161 3.82 -15.54 14.04
C LYS A 161 5.26 -15.05 13.99
N ALA A 162 6.13 -15.84 13.35
CA ALA A 162 7.54 -15.50 13.16
C ALA A 162 7.72 -14.59 11.94
N VAL A 163 8.60 -13.61 12.04
CA VAL A 163 8.98 -12.73 10.93
C VAL A 163 10.00 -13.44 10.05
N VAL A 164 9.87 -13.25 8.76
CA VAL A 164 10.83 -13.70 7.75
C VAL A 164 11.28 -12.51 6.93
N VAL A 165 12.60 -12.42 6.68
CA VAL A 165 13.18 -11.47 5.72
C VAL A 165 13.71 -12.28 4.54
N GLN A 166 13.31 -11.91 3.33
CA GLN A 166 13.69 -12.62 2.12
C GLN A 166 14.30 -11.65 1.10
N ILE A 167 15.43 -12.03 0.49
CA ILE A 167 15.99 -11.33 -0.65
C ILE A 167 15.85 -12.21 -1.88
N GLN A 168 15.30 -11.64 -2.94
CA GLN A 168 15.19 -12.30 -4.24
C GLN A 168 15.99 -11.54 -5.29
N ASP A 169 16.64 -12.27 -6.20
CA ASP A 169 17.34 -11.68 -7.35
C ASP A 169 16.35 -11.07 -8.37
N VAL A 170 16.85 -10.46 -9.42
CA VAL A 170 16.05 -9.87 -10.50
C VAL A 170 15.16 -10.88 -11.23
N ASN A 171 15.48 -12.18 -11.15
CA ASN A 171 14.69 -13.29 -11.70
C ASN A 171 13.72 -13.87 -10.66
N LYS A 172 13.64 -13.25 -9.46
CA LYS A 172 12.81 -13.68 -8.34
C LYS A 172 13.22 -15.03 -7.74
N ASN A 173 14.49 -15.43 -7.86
CA ASN A 173 15.04 -16.54 -7.10
C ASN A 173 15.42 -16.05 -5.71
N VAL A 174 15.09 -16.83 -4.68
CA VAL A 174 15.50 -16.52 -3.31
C VAL A 174 17.00 -16.75 -3.18
N ILE A 175 17.72 -15.69 -2.80
CA ILE A 175 19.18 -15.71 -2.59
C ILE A 175 19.56 -15.54 -1.12
N PHE A 176 18.61 -15.09 -0.30
CA PHE A 176 18.75 -14.98 1.16
C PHE A 176 17.40 -15.13 1.83
N GLU A 177 17.39 -15.81 2.98
CA GLU A 177 16.21 -15.96 3.84
C GLU A 177 16.65 -16.01 5.30
N TRP A 178 16.02 -15.21 6.14
CA TRP A 178 16.24 -15.17 7.57
C TRP A 178 14.91 -15.33 8.30
N HIS A 179 14.89 -16.14 9.35
CA HIS A 179 13.70 -16.44 10.13
C HIS A 179 13.91 -16.06 11.59
N SER A 180 13.01 -15.26 12.16
CA SER A 180 13.09 -14.86 13.57
C SER A 180 12.92 -16.02 14.56
N LYS A 181 12.36 -17.14 14.12
CA LYS A 181 12.18 -18.35 14.96
C LYS A 181 13.49 -19.07 15.29
N ASP A 182 14.54 -18.82 14.53
CA ASP A 182 15.83 -19.51 14.63
C ASP A 182 16.75 -18.83 15.66
N TYR A 183 16.28 -17.77 16.31
CA TYR A 183 16.98 -16.94 17.31
C TYR A 183 16.09 -16.71 18.54
#